data_914cf55ee57b2af829d318724ddfabba
#
_entry.id   914cf55ee57b2af829d318724ddfabba
#
_cell.length_a   1.000
_cell.length_b   1.000
_cell.length_c   1.000
_cell.angle_alpha   90.00
_cell.angle_beta   90.00
_cell.angle_gamma   90.00
#
_symmetry.space_group_name_H-M   'P 1'
#
loop_
_entity.id
_entity.type
_entity.pdbx_description
1 polymer ?
#
loop_
_entity_poly.entity_id
_entity_poly.type
_entity_poly.pdbx_seq_one_letter_code
_entity_poly.pdbx_strand_id
1 'polypeptide(L)'
;MKQTGWRRLAILTGVTLLLLACSQKVSLEHFNRLRVGQSYDEVKQIIGDPARCDETLGVRTCVWGNQERGIRIAFLGDAVVLLSAHN
;
A
#
# COMPACT_ATOMS: atom_id res chain seq x y z
N MET A 1 -12.72 39.81 -15.43
CA MET A 1 -13.16 39.56 -14.06
C MET A 1 -13.87 38.22 -13.87
N LYS A 2 -14.75 37.85 -14.77
CA LYS A 2 -15.46 36.57 -14.68
C LYS A 2 -14.56 35.36 -14.83
N GLN A 3 -13.42 35.51 -15.48
CA GLN A 3 -12.47 34.37 -15.71
C GLN A 3 -11.69 33.99 -14.48
N THR A 4 -11.54 34.85 -13.49
CA THR A 4 -10.75 34.60 -12.30
C THR A 4 -11.41 33.53 -11.39
N GLY A 5 -12.74 33.51 -11.32
CA GLY A 5 -13.47 32.52 -10.54
C GLY A 5 -13.36 31.12 -11.09
N TRP A 6 -13.31 30.96 -12.39
CA TRP A 6 -13.18 29.66 -13.04
C TRP A 6 -11.83 29.01 -12.74
N ARG A 7 -10.76 29.78 -12.74
CA ARG A 7 -9.42 29.29 -12.46
C ARG A 7 -9.30 28.74 -11.05
N ARG A 8 -9.93 29.40 -10.08
CA ARG A 8 -9.93 28.96 -8.69
C ARG A 8 -10.66 27.63 -8.52
N LEU A 9 -11.79 27.46 -9.20
CA LEU A 9 -12.56 26.22 -9.16
C LEU A 9 -11.76 25.05 -9.74
N ALA A 10 -11.05 25.26 -10.83
CA ALA A 10 -10.23 24.24 -11.46
C ALA A 10 -9.10 23.77 -10.54
N ILE A 11 -8.45 24.68 -9.83
CA ILE A 11 -7.38 24.36 -8.89
C ILE A 11 -7.90 23.51 -7.73
N LEU A 12 -9.06 23.86 -7.16
CA LEU A 12 -9.66 23.10 -6.05
C LEU A 12 -10.00 21.68 -6.47
N THR A 13 -10.53 21.49 -7.68
CA THR A 13 -10.85 20.17 -8.21
C THR A 13 -9.59 19.32 -8.35
N GLY A 14 -8.50 19.89 -8.83
CA GLY A 14 -7.22 19.19 -8.97
C GLY A 14 -6.67 18.70 -7.64
N VAL A 15 -6.72 19.50 -6.59
CA VAL A 15 -6.26 19.13 -5.26
C VAL A 15 -7.08 17.95 -4.70
N THR A 16 -8.39 17.97 -4.88
CA THR A 16 -9.26 16.88 -4.42
C THR A 16 -8.90 15.55 -5.08
N LEU A 17 -8.64 15.54 -6.38
CA LEU A 17 -8.25 14.33 -7.11
C LEU A 17 -6.91 13.77 -6.61
N LEU A 18 -5.94 14.62 -6.31
CA LEU A 18 -4.65 14.20 -5.77
C LEU A 18 -4.80 13.52 -4.41
N LEU A 19 -5.66 14.04 -3.53
CA LEU A 19 -5.90 13.43 -2.23
C LEU A 19 -6.51 12.03 -2.35
N LEU A 20 -7.43 11.83 -3.28
CA LEU A 20 -8.03 10.53 -3.53
C LEU A 20 -6.99 9.52 -4.02
N ALA A 21 -6.07 9.94 -4.88
CA ALA A 21 -5.02 9.07 -5.40
C ALA A 21 -4.08 8.58 -4.29
N CYS A 22 -3.81 9.40 -3.26
CA CYS A 22 -2.91 9.05 -2.17
C CYS A 22 -3.48 8.00 -1.20
N SER A 23 -4.78 7.70 -1.24
CA SER A 23 -5.42 6.79 -0.30
C SER A 23 -5.40 5.32 -0.71
N GLN A 24 -4.83 4.98 -1.88
CA GLN A 24 -4.88 3.63 -2.44
C GLN A 24 -3.52 2.94 -2.45
N LYS A 25 -2.88 2.80 -1.29
CA LYS A 25 -1.57 2.15 -1.22
C LYS A 25 -1.64 0.63 -1.33
N VAL A 26 -2.72 0.01 -0.86
CA VAL A 26 -2.91 -1.43 -0.96
C VAL A 26 -3.63 -1.73 -2.26
N SER A 27 -2.91 -1.87 -3.34
CA SER A 27 -3.45 -2.11 -4.67
C SER A 27 -2.61 -3.15 -5.40
N LEU A 28 -3.17 -3.71 -6.46
CA LEU A 28 -2.46 -4.68 -7.29
C LEU A 28 -1.18 -4.09 -7.89
N GLU A 29 -1.20 -2.81 -8.25
CA GLU A 29 -0.03 -2.12 -8.77
C GLU A 29 1.10 -2.11 -7.74
N HIS A 30 0.81 -1.79 -6.49
CA HIS A 30 1.80 -1.80 -5.43
C HIS A 30 2.27 -3.23 -5.14
N PHE A 31 1.37 -4.20 -5.16
CA PHE A 31 1.72 -5.60 -4.98
C PHE A 31 2.73 -6.06 -6.02
N ASN A 32 2.60 -5.60 -7.26
CA ASN A 32 3.51 -5.99 -8.35
C ASN A 32 4.94 -5.47 -8.16
N ARG A 33 5.16 -4.53 -7.25
CA ARG A 33 6.48 -4.04 -6.89
C ARG A 33 7.15 -4.88 -5.80
N LEU A 34 6.40 -5.75 -5.15
CA LEU A 34 6.91 -6.59 -4.08
C LEU A 34 7.61 -7.81 -4.67
N ARG A 35 8.68 -8.25 -4.01
CA ARG A 35 9.49 -9.37 -4.47
C ARG A 35 9.99 -10.19 -3.31
N VAL A 36 10.12 -11.49 -3.55
CA VAL A 36 10.78 -12.39 -2.60
C VAL A 36 12.22 -11.91 -2.38
N GLY A 37 12.65 -11.90 -1.14
CA GLY A 37 13.97 -11.45 -0.75
C GLY A 37 14.04 -10.01 -0.27
N GLN A 38 13.00 -9.20 -0.48
CA GLN A 38 12.98 -7.83 0.04
C GLN A 38 12.94 -7.83 1.57
N SER A 39 13.51 -6.77 2.16
CA SER A 39 13.43 -6.59 3.61
C SER A 39 12.05 -6.06 4.02
N TYR A 40 11.73 -6.22 5.30
CA TYR A 40 10.51 -5.68 5.88
C TYR A 40 10.39 -4.16 5.64
N ASP A 41 11.50 -3.43 5.82
CA ASP A 41 11.51 -1.99 5.63
C ASP A 41 11.24 -1.60 4.17
N GLU A 42 11.79 -2.33 3.21
CA GLU A 42 11.51 -2.09 1.80
C GLU A 42 10.05 -2.29 1.47
N VAL A 43 9.43 -3.35 2.01
CA VAL A 43 8.01 -3.61 1.83
C VAL A 43 7.18 -2.47 2.41
N LYS A 44 7.53 -1.98 3.60
CA LYS A 44 6.82 -0.86 4.23
C LYS A 44 6.92 0.41 3.42
N GLN A 45 8.01 0.64 2.74
CA GLN A 45 8.16 1.81 1.87
C GLN A 45 7.21 1.74 0.66
N ILE A 46 6.92 0.54 0.19
CA ILE A 46 6.05 0.34 -0.96
C ILE A 46 4.57 0.39 -0.58
N ILE A 47 4.16 -0.35 0.46
CA ILE A 47 2.75 -0.52 0.80
C ILE A 47 2.36 0.01 2.18
N GLY A 48 3.27 0.66 2.89
CA GLY A 48 2.99 1.27 4.19
C GLY A 48 3.02 0.25 5.32
N ASP A 49 2.44 0.63 6.46
CA ASP A 49 2.41 -0.21 7.64
C ASP A 49 1.35 -1.31 7.51
N PRO A 50 1.64 -2.53 8.00
CA PRO A 50 0.65 -3.59 7.97
C PRO A 50 -0.47 -3.33 8.98
N ALA A 51 -1.63 -3.93 8.73
CA ALA A 51 -2.75 -3.89 9.65
C ALA A 51 -2.46 -4.74 10.89
N ARG A 52 -1.78 -5.87 10.71
CA ARG A 52 -1.39 -6.75 11.80
C ARG A 52 -0.27 -7.68 11.35
N CYS A 53 0.47 -8.19 12.33
CA CYS A 53 1.51 -9.21 12.11
C CYS A 53 1.43 -10.27 13.19
N ASP A 54 1.71 -11.52 12.82
CA ASP A 54 1.84 -12.64 13.74
C ASP A 54 3.19 -13.31 13.49
N GLU A 55 3.78 -13.86 14.55
CA GLU A 55 5.05 -14.55 14.43
C GLU A 55 4.93 -15.95 15.02
N THR A 56 5.32 -16.95 14.24
CA THR A 56 5.29 -18.36 14.67
C THR A 56 6.51 -19.07 14.10
N LEU A 57 7.31 -19.69 15.00
CA LEU A 57 8.48 -20.50 14.62
C LEU A 57 9.48 -19.74 13.72
N GLY A 58 9.69 -18.45 14.01
CA GLY A 58 10.63 -17.65 13.26
C GLY A 58 10.09 -17.06 11.97
N VAL A 59 8.85 -17.37 11.60
CA VAL A 59 8.18 -16.80 10.45
C VAL A 59 7.22 -15.70 10.91
N ARG A 60 7.40 -14.50 10.40
CA ARG A 60 6.49 -13.38 10.65
C ARG A 60 5.55 -13.25 9.48
N THR A 61 4.26 -13.32 9.72
CA THR A 61 3.25 -13.14 8.68
C THR A 61 2.51 -11.84 8.96
N CYS A 62 2.54 -10.92 8.00
CA CYS A 62 1.88 -9.64 8.12
C CYS A 62 0.78 -9.50 7.07
N VAL A 63 -0.27 -8.78 7.43
CA VAL A 63 -1.42 -8.56 6.55
C VAL A 63 -1.62 -7.06 6.37
N TRP A 64 -1.75 -6.63 5.11
CA TRP A 64 -2.10 -5.27 4.73
C TRP A 64 -3.50 -5.28 4.14
N GLY A 65 -4.28 -4.25 4.45
CA GLY A 65 -5.66 -4.18 3.98
C GLY A 65 -6.62 -4.93 4.89
N ASN A 66 -7.56 -5.64 4.30
CA ASN A 66 -8.56 -6.41 5.05
C ASN A 66 -8.71 -7.81 4.44
N GLN A 67 -9.68 -8.59 4.97
CA GLN A 67 -9.87 -9.98 4.52
C GLN A 67 -10.40 -10.08 3.09
N GLU A 68 -11.10 -9.06 2.63
CA GLU A 68 -11.67 -9.05 1.28
C GLU A 68 -10.65 -8.58 0.24
N ARG A 69 -9.88 -7.55 0.58
CA ARG A 69 -8.86 -6.99 -0.30
C ARG A 69 -7.61 -6.75 0.51
N GLY A 70 -6.65 -7.62 0.37
CA GLY A 70 -5.45 -7.52 1.17
C GLY A 70 -4.26 -8.20 0.56
N ILE A 71 -3.12 -7.94 1.19
CA ILE A 71 -1.85 -8.54 0.86
C ILE A 71 -1.36 -9.25 2.12
N ARG A 72 -0.94 -10.50 1.96
CA ARG A 72 -0.34 -11.27 3.04
C ARG A 72 1.10 -11.60 2.65
N ILE A 73 2.02 -11.30 3.54
CA ILE A 73 3.44 -11.51 3.29
C ILE A 73 4.03 -12.26 4.47
N ALA A 74 4.76 -13.32 4.19
CA ALA A 74 5.53 -14.07 5.19
C ALA A 74 7.00 -13.69 5.07
N PHE A 75 7.62 -13.40 6.21
CA PHE A 75 9.03 -13.07 6.31
C PHE A 75 9.75 -14.13 7.13
N LEU A 76 10.89 -14.59 6.64
CA LEU A 76 11.79 -15.44 7.41
C LEU A 76 13.01 -14.58 7.76
N GLY A 77 13.22 -14.34 9.07
CA GLY A 77 14.12 -13.30 9.48
C GLY A 77 13.56 -11.95 9.05
N ASP A 78 14.30 -11.23 8.21
CA ASP A 78 13.86 -9.93 7.71
C ASP A 78 13.51 -9.97 6.21
N ALA A 79 13.52 -11.14 5.59
CA ALA A 79 13.36 -11.27 4.15
C ALA A 79 12.02 -11.91 3.77
N VAL A 80 11.39 -11.37 2.74
CA VAL A 80 10.16 -11.91 2.18
C VAL A 80 10.41 -13.30 1.61
N VAL A 81 9.62 -14.30 2.04
CA VAL A 81 9.68 -15.65 1.50
C VAL A 81 8.39 -16.07 0.81
N LEU A 82 7.27 -15.39 1.10
CA LEU A 82 5.99 -15.73 0.50
C LEU A 82 5.16 -14.46 0.34
N LEU A 83 4.55 -14.30 -0.84
CA LEU A 83 3.68 -13.18 -1.18
C LEU A 83 2.34 -13.72 -1.67
N SER A 84 1.25 -13.19 -1.16
CA SER A 84 -0.07 -13.48 -1.69
C SER A 84 -0.97 -12.26 -1.61
N ALA A 85 -1.82 -12.09 -2.62
CA ALA A 85 -2.82 -11.04 -2.63
C ALA A 85 -4.18 -11.67 -2.92
N HIS A 86 -5.23 -11.08 -2.37
CA HIS A 86 -6.59 -11.52 -2.65
C HIS A 86 -7.53 -10.33 -2.76
N ASN A 87 -8.50 -10.50 -3.61
CA ASN A 87 -9.54 -9.50 -3.85
C ASN A 87 -10.88 -10.02 -3.39
#